data_cff253c78b1b71b28475a687cdd17947
#
_entry.id   cff253c78b1b71b28475a687cdd17947
#
_cell.length_a   1.000
_cell.length_b   1.000
_cell.length_c   1.000
_cell.angle_alpha   90.00
_cell.angle_beta   90.00
_cell.angle_gamma   90.00
#
_symmetry.space_group_name_H-M   'P 1'
#
loop_
_entity.id
_entity.type
_entity.pdbx_description
1 polymer ?
#
loop_
_entity_poly.entity_id
_entity_poly.type
_entity_poly.pdbx_seq_one_letter_code
_entity_poly.pdbx_strand_id
1 'polypeptide(L)'
;VLIIAITLGIYKMKTTDLEQAELQLNNTRTELEESEKERQASLQKLEDAYARQTMTEEELQSAYQMIDEARDELNSAKSELQDIVGIRTDIIGELQTKFSNSTMQVDPQTGSISFSTDVLFKYNSATLTAASKNTLKEVIPMYLDVLLQDNFRPYIAEIIIEGHTDTVGDYQSNMTLSFNRANSVAKFCLNSSNGLSKENIKVLEQLLTVNG
;
A
#
# COMPACT_ATOMS: atom_id res chain seq x y z
N VAL A 1 -10.93 -24.27 -12.63
CA VAL A 1 -9.90 -23.44 -13.28
C VAL A 1 -9.20 -22.62 -12.21
N LEU A 2 -7.98 -23.03 -11.90
CA LEU A 2 -7.13 -22.38 -10.90
C LEU A 2 -6.62 -21.06 -11.48
N ILE A 3 -7.11 -19.94 -10.93
CA ILE A 3 -6.56 -18.64 -11.21
C ILE A 3 -5.48 -18.39 -10.18
N ILE A 4 -4.22 -18.44 -10.57
CA ILE A 4 -3.14 -17.91 -9.78
C ILE A 4 -2.99 -16.47 -10.23
N ALA A 5 -3.52 -15.59 -9.42
CA ALA A 5 -3.02 -14.24 -9.43
C ALA A 5 -1.73 -14.26 -8.59
N ILE A 6 -0.57 -14.41 -9.23
CA ILE A 6 0.65 -13.94 -8.60
C ILE A 6 0.55 -12.44 -8.73
N THR A 7 -0.11 -11.87 -7.76
CA THR A 7 0.11 -10.49 -7.46
C THR A 7 1.54 -10.41 -6.95
N LEU A 8 2.46 -10.20 -7.88
CA LEU A 8 3.64 -9.45 -7.49
C LEU A 8 3.05 -8.18 -6.89
N GLY A 9 2.87 -8.27 -5.57
CA GLY A 9 2.36 -7.14 -4.84
C GLY A 9 3.30 -5.99 -5.12
N ILE A 10 2.99 -5.34 -6.28
CA ILE A 10 3.59 -4.09 -6.49
C ILE A 10 3.24 -3.40 -5.27
N TYR A 11 4.25 -3.18 -4.67
CA TYR A 11 4.17 -2.15 -3.83
C TYR A 11 2.95 -2.16 -3.00
N LYS A 12 3.02 -3.05 -2.12
CA LYS A 12 2.53 -2.50 -0.95
C LYS A 12 3.72 -1.80 -0.28
N MET A 13 3.70 -0.54 -0.50
CA MET A 13 3.57 0.20 0.73
C MET A 13 2.57 -0.58 1.51
N LYS A 14 2.95 -1.48 2.45
CA LYS A 14 2.01 -2.39 3.07
C LYS A 14 0.59 -2.15 2.56
N THR A 15 -0.07 -2.98 1.68
CA THR A 15 -1.50 -2.77 1.38
C THR A 15 -2.30 -2.76 2.66
N THR A 16 -1.86 -3.49 3.69
CA THR A 16 -2.30 -3.30 5.07
C THR A 16 -1.90 -1.94 5.62
N ASP A 17 -0.75 -1.32 5.25
CA ASP A 17 -0.40 0.00 5.78
C ASP A 17 -0.98 1.11 4.91
N LEU A 18 -1.29 0.85 3.64
CA LEU A 18 -2.08 1.78 2.83
C LEU A 18 -3.58 1.66 3.12
N GLU A 19 -4.12 0.44 3.27
CA GLU A 19 -5.45 0.24 3.86
C GLU A 19 -5.47 0.71 5.31
N GLN A 20 -4.41 0.49 6.09
CA GLN A 20 -4.28 1.06 7.43
C GLN A 20 -3.99 2.56 7.39
N ALA A 21 -3.26 3.10 6.43
CA ALA A 21 -3.09 4.54 6.24
C ALA A 21 -4.35 5.17 5.62
N GLU A 22 -5.07 4.52 4.71
CA GLU A 22 -6.41 4.94 4.27
C GLU A 22 -7.44 4.79 5.39
N LEU A 23 -7.36 3.71 6.17
CA LEU A 23 -8.20 3.53 7.36
C LEU A 23 -7.80 4.53 8.47
N GLN A 24 -6.50 4.76 8.68
CA GLN A 24 -6.00 5.81 9.56
C GLN A 24 -6.31 7.19 9.02
N LEU A 25 -6.22 7.43 7.72
CA LEU A 25 -6.62 8.69 7.07
C LEU A 25 -8.12 8.92 7.22
N ASN A 26 -8.93 7.89 7.01
CA ASN A 26 -10.38 7.96 7.22
C ASN A 26 -10.72 8.10 8.72
N ASN A 27 -10.04 7.37 9.59
CA ASN A 27 -10.21 7.49 11.03
C ASN A 27 -9.73 8.86 11.53
N THR A 28 -8.54 9.30 11.09
CA THR A 28 -8.02 10.64 11.43
C THR A 28 -8.88 11.75 10.83
N ARG A 29 -9.47 11.54 9.64
CA ARG A 29 -10.43 12.47 9.04
C ARG A 29 -11.74 12.48 9.82
N THR A 30 -12.21 11.33 10.27
CA THR A 30 -13.41 11.21 11.12
C THR A 30 -13.14 11.76 12.52
N GLU A 31 -11.99 11.44 13.12
CA GLU A 31 -11.52 12.04 14.38
C GLU A 31 -11.31 13.54 14.26
N LEU A 32 -10.90 13.99 13.08
CA LEU A 32 -10.71 15.40 12.76
C LEU A 32 -12.05 16.12 12.58
N GLU A 33 -13.01 15.53 11.87
CA GLU A 33 -14.37 16.04 11.74
C GLU A 33 -15.10 16.02 13.10
N GLU A 34 -14.88 14.99 13.93
CA GLU A 34 -15.35 14.93 15.31
C GLU A 34 -14.63 15.96 16.20
N SER A 35 -13.31 16.08 16.09
CA SER A 35 -12.51 17.11 16.79
C SER A 35 -12.87 18.53 16.36
N GLU A 36 -13.16 18.75 15.06
CA GLU A 36 -13.70 20.04 14.59
C GLU A 36 -15.11 20.33 15.14
N LYS A 37 -15.96 19.31 15.22
CA LYS A 37 -17.29 19.42 15.85
C LYS A 37 -17.19 19.66 17.35
N GLU A 38 -16.31 18.94 18.03
CA GLU A 38 -16.05 19.15 19.47
C GLU A 38 -15.42 20.53 19.72
N ARG A 39 -14.54 20.98 18.81
CA ARG A 39 -13.95 22.31 18.86
C ARG A 39 -15.01 23.40 18.66
N GLN A 40 -15.92 23.24 17.68
CA GLN A 40 -17.03 24.16 17.45
C GLN A 40 -17.99 24.20 18.65
N ALA A 41 -18.31 23.02 19.20
CA ALA A 41 -19.15 22.92 20.39
C ALA A 41 -18.46 23.52 21.65
N SER A 42 -17.12 23.37 21.75
CA SER A 42 -16.33 23.97 22.83
C SER A 42 -16.24 25.49 22.68
N LEU A 43 -16.12 25.99 21.45
CA LEU A 43 -16.15 27.43 21.16
C LEU A 43 -17.53 28.04 21.49
N GLN A 44 -18.60 27.34 21.15
CA GLN A 44 -19.96 27.78 21.45
C GLN A 44 -20.26 27.77 22.95
N LYS A 45 -19.76 26.75 23.67
CA LYS A 45 -19.77 26.72 25.14
C LYS A 45 -18.92 27.83 25.77
N LEU A 46 -17.77 28.15 25.12
CA LEU A 46 -16.90 29.25 25.56
C LEU A 46 -17.59 30.60 25.34
N GLU A 47 -18.25 30.80 24.17
CA GLU A 47 -19.09 31.99 23.89
C GLU A 47 -20.27 32.09 24.86
N ASP A 48 -20.96 30.99 25.13
CA ASP A 48 -22.08 30.93 26.09
C ASP A 48 -21.59 31.15 27.55
N ALA A 49 -20.38 30.64 27.89
CA ALA A 49 -19.76 30.87 29.19
C ALA A 49 -19.26 32.32 29.33
N TYR A 50 -18.74 32.89 28.23
CA TYR A 50 -18.33 34.31 28.19
C TYR A 50 -19.51 35.25 28.35
N ALA A 51 -20.67 34.91 27.75
CA ALA A 51 -21.93 35.65 27.93
C ALA A 51 -22.48 35.54 29.38
N ARG A 52 -22.03 34.55 30.14
CA ARG A 52 -22.47 34.28 31.52
C ARG A 52 -21.47 34.66 32.61
N GLN A 53 -20.22 34.78 32.27
CA GLN A 53 -19.16 35.13 33.18
C GLN A 53 -18.21 36.15 32.55
N THR A 54 -17.80 37.17 33.31
CA THR A 54 -16.71 38.07 32.94
C THR A 54 -15.41 37.29 32.91
N MET A 55 -15.11 36.56 31.77
CA MET A 55 -13.79 35.97 31.53
C MET A 55 -12.77 37.09 31.36
N THR A 56 -11.57 36.91 31.94
CA THR A 56 -10.49 37.84 31.73
C THR A 56 -9.97 37.77 30.29
N GLU A 57 -9.56 38.88 29.74
CA GLU A 57 -9.00 38.98 28.38
C GLU A 57 -7.84 38.00 28.13
N GLU A 58 -7.10 37.67 29.21
CA GLU A 58 -5.96 36.73 29.23
C GLU A 58 -6.42 35.27 28.97
N GLU A 59 -7.55 34.82 29.53
CA GLU A 59 -8.07 33.47 29.35
C GLU A 59 -8.59 33.29 27.91
N LEU A 60 -9.19 34.33 27.35
CA LEU A 60 -9.65 34.32 25.94
C LEU A 60 -8.47 34.26 24.96
N GLN A 61 -7.41 35.03 25.24
CA GLN A 61 -6.20 35.07 24.42
C GLN A 61 -5.48 33.72 24.43
N SER A 62 -5.41 33.07 25.63
CA SER A 62 -4.86 31.71 25.75
C SER A 62 -5.67 30.66 24.97
N ALA A 63 -7.00 30.75 25.00
CA ALA A 63 -7.87 29.85 24.23
C ALA A 63 -7.70 30.02 22.72
N TYR A 64 -7.58 31.27 22.24
CA TYR A 64 -7.28 31.54 20.83
C TYR A 64 -5.92 31.02 20.40
N GLN A 65 -4.90 31.16 21.24
CA GLN A 65 -3.58 30.59 20.94
C GLN A 65 -3.63 29.06 20.79
N MET A 66 -4.33 28.36 21.69
CA MET A 66 -4.49 26.91 21.58
C MET A 66 -5.29 26.48 20.34
N ILE A 67 -6.27 27.31 19.92
CA ILE A 67 -7.02 27.06 18.69
C ILE A 67 -6.15 27.24 17.45
N ASP A 68 -5.33 28.27 17.41
CA ASP A 68 -4.42 28.53 16.29
C ASP A 68 -3.34 27.45 16.19
N GLU A 69 -2.75 27.02 17.34
CA GLU A 69 -1.78 25.92 17.39
C GLU A 69 -2.40 24.60 16.87
N ALA A 70 -3.60 24.25 17.33
CA ALA A 70 -4.30 23.05 16.86
C ALA A 70 -4.68 23.12 15.37
N ARG A 71 -4.94 24.31 14.87
CA ARG A 71 -5.23 24.55 13.44
C ARG A 71 -3.99 24.39 12.58
N ASP A 72 -2.83 24.84 13.06
CA ASP A 72 -1.58 24.71 12.35
C ASP A 72 -1.10 23.25 12.31
N GLU A 73 -1.22 22.51 13.42
CA GLU A 73 -0.97 21.06 13.46
C GLU A 73 -1.87 20.31 12.47
N LEU A 74 -3.15 20.67 12.43
CA LEU A 74 -4.11 20.10 11.51
C LEU A 74 -3.76 20.33 10.05
N ASN A 75 -3.39 21.56 9.70
CA ASN A 75 -3.01 21.91 8.35
C ASN A 75 -1.72 21.18 7.93
N SER A 76 -0.77 21.03 8.85
CA SER A 76 0.47 20.28 8.62
C SER A 76 0.18 18.80 8.34
N ALA A 77 -0.61 18.15 9.20
CA ALA A 77 -1.01 16.76 9.02
C ALA A 77 -1.78 16.52 7.72
N LYS A 78 -2.67 17.45 7.36
CA LYS A 78 -3.42 17.40 6.09
C LYS A 78 -2.50 17.49 4.87
N SER A 79 -1.50 18.37 4.92
CA SER A 79 -0.50 18.51 3.84
C SER A 79 0.30 17.22 3.67
N GLU A 80 0.78 16.64 4.78
CA GLU A 80 1.56 15.41 4.77
C GLU A 80 0.76 14.22 4.19
N LEU A 81 -0.52 14.13 4.52
CA LEU A 81 -1.42 13.12 3.95
C LEU A 81 -1.67 13.33 2.45
N GLN A 82 -1.81 14.58 2.00
CA GLN A 82 -1.97 14.89 0.58
C GLN A 82 -0.72 14.49 -0.22
N ASP A 83 0.46 14.70 0.34
CA ASP A 83 1.73 14.31 -0.28
C ASP A 83 1.83 12.78 -0.44
N ILE A 84 1.46 12.02 0.61
CA ILE A 84 1.45 10.55 0.56
C ILE A 84 0.47 10.03 -0.50
N VAL A 85 -0.73 10.60 -0.57
CA VAL A 85 -1.73 10.22 -1.58
C VAL A 85 -1.26 10.59 -2.99
N GLY A 86 -0.59 11.72 -3.14
CA GLY A 86 0.03 12.15 -4.40
C GLY A 86 1.06 11.14 -4.89
N ILE A 87 2.03 10.81 -4.04
CA ILE A 87 3.09 9.84 -4.35
C ILE A 87 2.51 8.47 -4.75
N ARG A 88 1.51 7.98 -4.03
CA ARG A 88 0.81 6.74 -4.41
C ARG A 88 0.23 6.82 -5.82
N THR A 89 -0.46 7.92 -6.12
CA THR A 89 -1.07 8.12 -7.44
C THR A 89 -0.01 8.14 -8.54
N ASP A 90 1.11 8.80 -8.28
CA ASP A 90 2.24 8.90 -9.22
C ASP A 90 2.86 7.52 -9.48
N ILE A 91 3.09 6.73 -8.43
CA ILE A 91 3.59 5.37 -8.55
C ILE A 91 2.66 4.51 -9.42
N ILE A 92 1.36 4.52 -9.13
CA ILE A 92 0.38 3.74 -9.90
C ILE A 92 0.35 4.21 -11.36
N GLY A 93 0.40 5.52 -11.59
CA GLY A 93 0.44 6.11 -12.93
C GLY A 93 1.68 5.70 -13.73
N GLU A 94 2.85 5.72 -13.11
CA GLU A 94 4.09 5.25 -13.75
C GLU A 94 4.07 3.75 -14.04
N LEU A 95 3.53 2.95 -13.12
CA LEU A 95 3.35 1.53 -13.35
C LEU A 95 2.40 1.25 -14.51
N GLN A 96 1.25 1.90 -14.55
CA GLN A 96 0.30 1.78 -15.66
C GLN A 96 0.94 2.17 -16.99
N THR A 97 1.75 3.23 -16.99
CA THR A 97 2.50 3.67 -18.17
C THR A 97 3.54 2.63 -18.59
N LYS A 98 4.33 2.12 -17.65
CA LYS A 98 5.36 1.10 -17.89
C LYS A 98 4.77 -0.20 -18.44
N PHE A 99 3.59 -0.59 -17.98
CA PHE A 99 2.90 -1.82 -18.37
C PHE A 99 1.85 -1.64 -19.47
N SER A 100 1.66 -0.43 -20.01
CA SER A 100 0.65 -0.12 -21.02
C SER A 100 0.74 -0.97 -22.29
N ASN A 101 1.94 -1.39 -22.69
CA ASN A 101 2.20 -2.24 -23.86
C ASN A 101 2.36 -3.72 -23.50
N SER A 102 2.11 -4.11 -22.26
CA SER A 102 2.17 -5.50 -21.82
C SER A 102 0.78 -6.12 -21.76
N THR A 103 0.73 -7.45 -21.66
CA THR A 103 -0.52 -8.18 -21.40
C THR A 103 -0.94 -8.12 -19.92
N MET A 104 -0.11 -7.54 -19.09
CA MET A 104 -0.35 -7.39 -17.64
C MET A 104 -1.16 -6.14 -17.37
N GLN A 105 -2.10 -6.26 -16.45
CA GLN A 105 -2.89 -5.14 -15.99
C GLN A 105 -2.44 -4.72 -14.60
N VAL A 106 -2.22 -3.43 -14.43
CA VAL A 106 -1.94 -2.81 -13.13
C VAL A 106 -3.28 -2.39 -12.53
N ASP A 107 -3.57 -2.87 -11.35
CA ASP A 107 -4.77 -2.46 -10.61
C ASP A 107 -4.68 -0.95 -10.29
N PRO A 108 -5.68 -0.15 -10.70
CA PRO A 108 -5.65 1.30 -10.55
C PRO A 108 -5.80 1.78 -9.10
N GLN A 109 -6.21 0.91 -8.19
CA GLN A 109 -6.38 1.24 -6.77
C GLN A 109 -5.18 0.83 -5.94
N THR A 110 -4.61 -0.33 -6.23
CA THR A 110 -3.55 -0.93 -5.41
C THR A 110 -2.17 -0.88 -6.07
N GLY A 111 -2.10 -0.69 -7.39
CA GLY A 111 -0.88 -0.83 -8.16
C GLY A 111 -0.42 -2.28 -8.32
N SER A 112 -1.20 -3.26 -7.89
CA SER A 112 -0.82 -4.67 -7.99
C SER A 112 -0.87 -5.20 -9.42
N ILE A 113 -0.03 -6.20 -9.74
CA ILE A 113 -0.08 -6.94 -11.00
C ILE A 113 -0.57 -8.36 -10.73
N SER A 114 -1.60 -8.77 -11.47
CA SER A 114 -2.17 -10.11 -11.38
C SER A 114 -1.76 -10.96 -12.56
N PHE A 115 -1.40 -12.20 -12.28
CA PHE A 115 -1.14 -13.22 -13.27
C PHE A 115 -2.22 -14.31 -13.20
N SER A 116 -2.71 -14.77 -14.34
CA SER A 116 -3.58 -15.95 -14.30
C SER A 116 -2.77 -17.20 -13.94
N THR A 117 -3.42 -18.11 -13.25
CA THR A 117 -2.83 -19.36 -12.78
C THR A 117 -2.17 -20.18 -13.86
N ASP A 118 -2.88 -20.36 -14.97
CA ASP A 118 -2.45 -21.25 -16.06
C ASP A 118 -1.16 -20.75 -16.72
N VAL A 119 -0.85 -19.45 -16.57
CA VAL A 119 0.38 -18.85 -17.06
C VAL A 119 1.58 -19.26 -16.19
N LEU A 120 1.40 -19.38 -14.88
CA LEU A 120 2.53 -19.54 -13.96
C LEU A 120 2.77 -20.99 -13.50
N PHE A 121 1.70 -21.75 -13.30
CA PHE A 121 1.78 -23.10 -12.75
C PHE A 121 0.90 -24.09 -13.49
N LYS A 122 1.26 -25.35 -13.43
CA LYS A 122 0.35 -26.43 -13.83
C LYS A 122 -0.74 -26.62 -12.77
N TYR A 123 -1.83 -27.25 -13.18
CA TYR A 123 -2.91 -27.62 -12.26
C TYR A 123 -2.37 -28.34 -11.00
N ASN A 124 -2.84 -27.95 -9.85
CA ASN A 124 -2.46 -28.49 -8.53
C ASN A 124 -0.94 -28.53 -8.29
N SER A 125 -0.19 -27.57 -8.83
CA SER A 125 1.26 -27.48 -8.70
C SER A 125 1.70 -26.08 -8.24
N ALA A 126 2.76 -26.03 -7.45
CA ALA A 126 3.46 -24.82 -7.07
C ALA A 126 4.82 -24.68 -7.79
N THR A 127 5.08 -25.51 -8.80
CA THR A 127 6.35 -25.46 -9.54
C THR A 127 6.20 -24.54 -10.74
N LEU A 128 7.03 -23.49 -10.80
CA LEU A 128 7.07 -22.56 -11.94
C LEU A 128 7.49 -23.27 -13.23
N THR A 129 6.72 -23.04 -14.30
CA THR A 129 7.05 -23.54 -15.63
C THR A 129 8.21 -22.74 -16.25
N ALA A 130 8.81 -23.24 -17.33
CA ALA A 130 9.83 -22.48 -18.06
C ALA A 130 9.26 -21.17 -18.65
N ALA A 131 8.03 -21.21 -19.18
CA ALA A 131 7.35 -20.02 -19.66
C ALA A 131 7.14 -18.99 -18.55
N SER A 132 6.64 -19.43 -17.38
CA SER A 132 6.45 -18.56 -16.21
C SER A 132 7.73 -17.85 -15.80
N LYS A 133 8.84 -18.59 -15.75
CA LYS A 133 10.13 -18.01 -15.41
C LYS A 133 10.56 -16.93 -16.39
N ASN A 134 10.27 -17.08 -17.67
CA ASN A 134 10.56 -16.06 -18.69
C ASN A 134 9.68 -14.83 -18.49
N THR A 135 8.38 -15.02 -18.25
CA THR A 135 7.47 -13.90 -17.92
C THR A 135 7.92 -13.14 -16.68
N LEU A 136 8.28 -13.86 -15.61
CA LEU A 136 8.76 -13.22 -14.39
C LEU A 136 10.08 -12.48 -14.59
N LYS A 137 11.00 -13.01 -15.42
CA LYS A 137 12.25 -12.30 -15.77
C LYS A 137 12.03 -10.99 -16.50
N GLU A 138 10.94 -10.87 -17.24
CA GLU A 138 10.56 -9.64 -17.94
C GLU A 138 9.84 -8.67 -17.02
N VAL A 139 8.83 -9.16 -16.31
CA VAL A 139 7.93 -8.31 -15.50
C VAL A 139 8.60 -7.77 -14.24
N ILE A 140 9.34 -8.60 -13.49
CA ILE A 140 9.88 -8.19 -12.20
C ILE A 140 10.86 -7.02 -12.30
N PRO A 141 11.83 -7.02 -13.23
CA PRO A 141 12.72 -5.87 -13.38
C PRO A 141 11.96 -4.60 -13.74
N MET A 142 11.00 -4.66 -14.70
CA MET A 142 10.20 -3.51 -15.10
C MET A 142 9.45 -2.88 -13.91
N TYR A 143 9.02 -3.73 -13.03
CA TYR A 143 8.29 -3.37 -11.84
C TYR A 143 9.18 -2.70 -10.78
N LEU A 144 10.30 -3.34 -10.49
CA LEU A 144 11.30 -2.79 -9.57
C LEU A 144 11.92 -1.49 -10.09
N ASP A 145 12.06 -1.33 -11.40
CA ASP A 145 12.55 -0.09 -12.01
C ASP A 145 11.68 1.12 -11.65
N VAL A 146 10.36 0.94 -11.51
CA VAL A 146 9.49 2.03 -11.06
C VAL A 146 9.60 2.21 -9.56
N LEU A 147 9.50 1.12 -8.80
CA LEU A 147 9.42 1.17 -7.36
C LEU A 147 10.68 1.67 -6.66
N LEU A 148 11.81 1.35 -7.22
CA LEU A 148 13.10 1.65 -6.62
C LEU A 148 13.70 2.98 -7.13
N GLN A 149 12.90 3.80 -7.85
CA GLN A 149 13.28 5.17 -8.14
C GLN A 149 13.52 5.96 -6.85
N ASP A 150 14.48 6.85 -6.86
CA ASP A 150 14.90 7.62 -5.68
C ASP A 150 13.74 8.40 -5.02
N ASN A 151 12.80 8.88 -5.84
CA ASN A 151 11.61 9.61 -5.39
C ASN A 151 10.53 8.72 -4.78
N PHE A 152 10.49 7.43 -5.12
CA PHE A 152 9.48 6.49 -4.63
C PHE A 152 10.01 5.56 -3.54
N ARG A 153 11.26 5.15 -3.64
CA ARG A 153 11.89 4.18 -2.73
C ARG A 153 11.69 4.46 -1.23
N PRO A 154 11.77 5.72 -0.74
CA PRO A 154 11.56 6.04 0.67
C PRO A 154 10.16 5.69 1.19
N TYR A 155 9.18 5.63 0.29
CA TYR A 155 7.77 5.37 0.63
C TYR A 155 7.39 3.90 0.50
N ILE A 156 8.38 3.03 0.13
CA ILE A 156 8.16 1.60 0.00
C ILE A 156 8.50 0.92 1.30
N ALA A 157 7.50 0.43 1.98
CA ALA A 157 7.70 -0.34 3.20
C ALA A 157 7.91 -1.84 2.90
N GLU A 158 7.19 -2.37 1.91
CA GLU A 158 7.10 -3.82 1.68
C GLU A 158 6.70 -4.13 0.23
N ILE A 159 7.13 -5.27 -0.29
CA ILE A 159 6.68 -5.87 -1.54
C ILE A 159 6.07 -7.21 -1.20
N ILE A 160 4.78 -7.41 -1.53
CA ILE A 160 4.08 -8.64 -1.18
C ILE A 160 3.86 -9.51 -2.42
N ILE A 161 4.17 -10.78 -2.29
CA ILE A 161 3.74 -11.81 -3.24
C ILE A 161 2.61 -12.59 -2.61
N GLU A 162 1.42 -12.46 -3.21
CA GLU A 162 0.23 -13.16 -2.75
C GLU A 162 -0.10 -14.33 -3.68
N GLY A 163 -0.37 -15.48 -3.10
CA GLY A 163 -0.88 -16.64 -3.82
C GLY A 163 -2.37 -16.77 -3.61
N HIS A 164 -3.11 -17.05 -4.69
CA HIS A 164 -4.54 -17.30 -4.62
C HIS A 164 -4.86 -18.65 -5.26
N THR A 165 -5.89 -19.32 -4.75
CA THR A 165 -6.50 -20.52 -5.34
C THR A 165 -8.00 -20.28 -5.55
N ASP A 166 -8.66 -21.14 -6.33
CA ASP A 166 -10.11 -21.17 -6.37
C ASP A 166 -10.70 -21.80 -5.08
N THR A 167 -12.01 -21.85 -5.01
CA THR A 167 -12.74 -22.41 -3.87
C THR A 167 -12.99 -23.91 -4.02
N VAL A 168 -12.43 -24.57 -5.04
CA VAL A 168 -12.62 -26.00 -5.28
C VAL A 168 -11.62 -26.79 -4.44
N GLY A 169 -12.12 -27.75 -3.66
CA GLY A 169 -11.30 -28.62 -2.82
C GLY A 169 -11.31 -28.26 -1.33
N ASP A 170 -10.36 -28.82 -0.62
CA ASP A 170 -10.22 -28.60 0.82
C ASP A 170 -9.50 -27.28 1.12
N TYR A 171 -10.02 -26.55 2.10
CA TYR A 171 -9.49 -25.22 2.50
C TYR A 171 -8.01 -25.27 2.89
N GLN A 172 -7.60 -26.26 3.71
CA GLN A 172 -6.21 -26.36 4.17
C GLN A 172 -5.25 -26.68 3.01
N SER A 173 -5.69 -27.53 2.08
CA SER A 173 -4.93 -27.85 0.87
C SER A 173 -4.79 -26.62 -0.03
N ASN A 174 -5.85 -25.85 -0.20
CA ASN A 174 -5.84 -24.63 -0.99
C ASN A 174 -4.95 -23.55 -0.35
N MET A 175 -5.03 -23.36 0.95
CA MET A 175 -4.15 -22.43 1.68
C MET A 175 -2.66 -22.83 1.55
N THR A 176 -2.37 -24.11 1.69
CA THR A 176 -1.00 -24.63 1.51
C THR A 176 -0.52 -24.44 0.07
N LEU A 177 -1.37 -24.70 -0.90
CA LEU A 177 -1.03 -24.56 -2.33
C LEU A 177 -0.81 -23.08 -2.69
N SER A 178 -1.65 -22.15 -2.21
CA SER A 178 -1.50 -20.72 -2.46
C SER A 178 -0.20 -20.18 -1.89
N PHE A 179 0.10 -20.50 -0.64
CA PHE A 179 1.37 -20.12 -0.01
C PHE A 179 2.59 -20.69 -0.74
N ASN A 180 2.57 -21.99 -1.09
CA ASN A 180 3.67 -22.64 -1.80
C ASN A 180 3.94 -22.01 -3.17
N ARG A 181 2.89 -21.55 -3.83
CA ARG A 181 2.97 -20.86 -5.13
C ARG A 181 3.62 -19.48 -4.98
N ALA A 182 3.14 -18.67 -4.04
CA ALA A 182 3.74 -17.38 -3.70
C ALA A 182 5.21 -17.53 -3.31
N ASN A 183 5.51 -18.51 -2.46
CA ASN A 183 6.87 -18.82 -2.04
C ASN A 183 7.78 -19.28 -3.21
N SER A 184 7.23 -19.98 -4.21
CA SER A 184 8.00 -20.38 -5.41
C SER A 184 8.39 -19.18 -6.26
N VAL A 185 7.53 -18.17 -6.35
CA VAL A 185 7.85 -16.90 -7.02
C VAL A 185 8.87 -16.11 -6.22
N ALA A 186 8.69 -16.00 -4.90
CA ALA A 186 9.64 -15.32 -4.03
C ALA A 186 11.05 -15.92 -4.14
N LYS A 187 11.16 -17.24 -4.06
CA LYS A 187 12.43 -17.95 -4.27
C LYS A 187 13.02 -17.71 -5.65
N PHE A 188 12.17 -17.60 -6.66
CA PHE A 188 12.64 -17.26 -8.00
C PHE A 188 13.19 -15.84 -8.06
N CYS A 189 12.50 -14.85 -7.46
CA CYS A 189 12.93 -13.46 -7.41
C CYS A 189 14.26 -13.29 -6.67
N LEU A 190 14.48 -14.04 -5.60
CA LEU A 190 15.70 -13.97 -4.78
C LEU A 190 16.87 -14.78 -5.36
N ASN A 191 16.66 -15.52 -6.45
CA ASN A 191 17.71 -16.32 -7.06
C ASN A 191 18.58 -15.46 -7.99
N SER A 192 19.89 -15.45 -7.78
CA SER A 192 20.84 -14.68 -8.57
C SER A 192 20.91 -15.05 -10.06
N SER A 193 20.34 -16.19 -10.47
CA SER A 193 20.29 -16.63 -11.87
C SER A 193 19.05 -16.13 -12.64
N ASN A 194 18.19 -15.37 -12.01
CA ASN A 194 16.92 -14.90 -12.61
C ASN A 194 17.04 -13.64 -13.48
N GLY A 195 18.22 -13.02 -13.53
CA GLY A 195 18.49 -11.81 -14.32
C GLY A 195 18.37 -10.50 -13.53
N LEU A 196 18.00 -10.54 -12.24
CA LEU A 196 18.02 -9.36 -11.38
C LEU A 196 19.46 -8.99 -10.96
N SER A 197 19.71 -7.70 -10.77
CA SER A 197 20.95 -7.23 -10.21
C SER A 197 21.11 -7.70 -8.76
N LYS A 198 22.37 -7.84 -8.30
CA LYS A 198 22.64 -8.18 -6.89
C LYS A 198 22.07 -7.13 -5.92
N GLU A 199 21.98 -5.89 -6.36
CA GLU A 199 21.44 -4.78 -5.60
C GLU A 199 19.93 -4.91 -5.44
N ASN A 200 19.21 -5.19 -6.53
CA ASN A 200 17.77 -5.44 -6.49
C ASN A 200 17.41 -6.65 -5.61
N ILE A 201 18.24 -7.72 -5.67
CA ILE A 201 18.05 -8.90 -4.80
C ILE A 201 18.18 -8.52 -3.33
N LYS A 202 19.22 -7.73 -2.95
CA LYS A 202 19.38 -7.26 -1.57
C LYS A 202 18.20 -6.40 -1.09
N VAL A 203 17.66 -5.57 -1.97
CA VAL A 203 16.47 -4.78 -1.66
C VAL A 203 15.26 -5.69 -1.47
N LEU A 204 15.07 -6.67 -2.33
CA LEU A 204 14.00 -7.66 -2.19
C LEU A 204 14.13 -8.49 -0.90
N GLU A 205 15.33 -8.87 -0.49
CA GLU A 205 15.57 -9.57 0.80
C GLU A 205 15.07 -8.77 2.00
N GLN A 206 15.03 -7.45 1.91
CA GLN A 206 14.57 -6.57 2.99
C GLN A 206 13.08 -6.27 2.94
N LEU A 207 12.49 -6.25 1.74
CA LEU A 207 11.13 -5.77 1.50
C LEU A 207 10.13 -6.86 1.19
N LEU A 208 10.60 -8.06 0.78
CA LEU A 208 9.73 -9.08 0.24
C LEU A 208 9.00 -9.85 1.33
N THR A 209 7.69 -9.89 1.23
CA THR A 209 6.79 -10.70 2.07
C THR A 209 5.98 -11.67 1.21
N VAL A 210 5.62 -12.80 1.79
CA VAL A 210 4.87 -13.88 1.12
C VAL A 210 3.60 -14.18 1.87
N ASN A 211 2.46 -14.10 1.17
CA ASN A 211 1.14 -14.44 1.68
C ASN A 211 0.47 -15.51 0.80
N GLY A 212 -0.44 -16.29 1.38
CA GLY A 212 -1.18 -17.31 0.66
C GLY A 212 -2.48 -17.72 1.30
#